data_dd94144b4eb2af5da6e73896102ca8b8
#
_entry.id   dd94144b4eb2af5da6e73896102ca8b8
#
_cell.length_a   1.000
_cell.length_b   1.000
_cell.length_c   1.000
_cell.angle_alpha   90.00
_cell.angle_beta   90.00
_cell.angle_gamma   90.00
#
_symmetry.space_group_name_H-M   'P 1'
#
loop_
_entity.id
_entity.type
_entity.pdbx_description
1 polymer ?
#
loop_
_entity_poly.entity_id
_entity_poly.type
_entity_poly.pdbx_seq_one_letter_code
_entity_poly.pdbx_strand_id
1 'polypeptide(L)'
;ETFANLIRYDIKLNTSKCTFGVPGEKLLGFLVSERGIDTNPEKVGAILWMKRPVHVHDVQKLTGCLATLSRFISRLGEKAVPLYRLMKKSDKFKWTPEADAAFAELKALLSTQPVLAAPISKGPLLLYIVATGQVVSTILMVEREEEGKSYKVQRPAYYVSEVLTPSKQRRLFMGFT
;
A
#
# COMPACT_ATOMS: atom_id res chain seq x y z
N GLU A 1 23.45 -17.70 12.91
CA GLU A 1 23.93 -16.32 12.65
C GLU A 1 23.19 -15.30 13.54
N THR A 2 21.85 -15.23 13.54
CA THR A 2 21.06 -14.27 14.33
C THR A 2 21.34 -14.34 15.83
N PHE A 3 21.29 -15.53 16.44
CA PHE A 3 21.54 -15.68 17.87
C PHE A 3 22.98 -15.34 18.24
N ALA A 4 23.97 -15.64 17.38
CA ALA A 4 25.36 -15.27 17.61
C ALA A 4 25.53 -13.73 17.66
N ASN A 5 24.81 -13.01 16.81
CA ASN A 5 24.81 -11.55 16.82
C ASN A 5 24.13 -10.98 18.08
N LEU A 6 23.03 -11.58 18.53
CA LEU A 6 22.35 -11.17 19.77
C LEU A 6 23.28 -11.31 20.98
N ILE A 7 24.00 -12.45 21.07
CA ILE A 7 24.99 -12.69 22.14
C ILE A 7 26.14 -11.69 22.01
N ARG A 8 26.67 -11.50 20.81
CA ARG A 8 27.81 -10.59 20.56
C ARG A 8 27.55 -9.16 21.01
N TYR A 9 26.31 -8.68 20.85
CA TYR A 9 25.92 -7.31 21.19
C TYR A 9 25.11 -7.19 22.47
N ASP A 10 25.08 -8.24 23.31
CA ASP A 10 24.33 -8.31 24.58
C ASP A 10 22.86 -7.89 24.46
N ILE A 11 22.23 -8.26 23.33
CA ILE A 11 20.82 -7.97 23.07
C ILE A 11 19.96 -9.04 23.74
N LYS A 12 19.15 -8.63 24.71
CA LYS A 12 18.24 -9.52 25.44
C LYS A 12 16.89 -9.59 24.75
N LEU A 13 16.40 -10.80 24.51
CA LEU A 13 15.08 -11.05 23.97
C LEU A 13 14.04 -11.17 25.08
N ASN A 14 12.87 -10.57 24.87
CA ASN A 14 11.70 -10.86 25.68
C ASN A 14 11.04 -12.14 25.16
N THR A 15 11.29 -13.27 25.82
CA THR A 15 10.83 -14.59 25.37
C THR A 15 9.31 -14.70 25.28
N SER A 16 8.55 -13.95 26.10
CA SER A 16 7.09 -13.94 26.04
C SER A 16 6.53 -13.25 24.79
N LYS A 17 7.37 -12.48 24.07
CA LYS A 17 7.02 -11.79 22.83
C LYS A 17 7.69 -12.40 21.58
N CYS A 18 8.48 -13.45 21.77
CA CYS A 18 9.17 -14.13 20.69
C CYS A 18 8.35 -15.34 20.24
N THR A 19 8.18 -15.50 18.95
CA THR A 19 7.54 -16.65 18.33
C THR A 19 8.51 -17.26 17.32
N PHE A 20 8.63 -18.58 17.31
CA PHE A 20 9.56 -19.32 16.45
C PHE A 20 8.83 -20.43 15.72
N GLY A 21 9.27 -20.74 14.49
CA GLY A 21 8.76 -21.89 13.72
C GLY A 21 7.30 -21.73 13.26
N VAL A 22 6.85 -20.49 13.04
CA VAL A 22 5.49 -20.21 12.58
C VAL A 22 5.44 -20.04 11.06
N PRO A 23 4.39 -20.49 10.36
CA PRO A 23 4.25 -20.36 8.91
C PRO A 23 4.00 -18.91 8.46
N GLY A 24 3.63 -18.03 9.38
CA GLY A 24 3.44 -16.61 9.16
C GLY A 24 3.08 -15.88 10.45
N GLU A 25 3.46 -14.61 10.55
CA GLU A 25 3.27 -13.79 11.75
C GLU A 25 2.99 -12.32 11.40
N LYS A 26 2.37 -11.60 12.33
CA LYS A 26 2.20 -10.15 12.23
C LYS A 26 3.54 -9.45 12.51
N LEU A 27 4.09 -8.81 11.50
CA LEU A 27 5.31 -8.00 11.62
C LEU A 27 5.04 -6.59 11.14
N LEU A 28 5.31 -5.59 12.00
CA LEU A 28 5.12 -4.15 11.69
C LEU A 28 3.72 -3.82 11.12
N GLY A 29 2.71 -4.59 11.54
CA GLY A 29 1.33 -4.39 11.11
C GLY A 29 0.96 -5.01 9.76
N PHE A 30 1.78 -5.93 9.26
CA PHE A 30 1.52 -6.76 8.08
C PHE A 30 1.55 -8.24 8.45
N LEU A 31 0.92 -9.08 7.64
CA LEU A 31 1.10 -10.52 7.72
C LEU A 31 2.26 -10.92 6.81
N VAL A 32 3.29 -11.52 7.38
CA VAL A 32 4.47 -11.99 6.64
C VAL A 32 4.45 -13.51 6.65
N SER A 33 4.57 -14.15 5.48
CA SER A 33 4.58 -15.59 5.29
C SER A 33 5.54 -15.97 4.16
N GLU A 34 5.73 -17.25 3.90
CA GLU A 34 6.51 -17.73 2.73
C GLU A 34 5.93 -17.23 1.40
N ARG A 35 4.61 -17.02 1.31
CA ARG A 35 3.97 -16.50 0.10
C ARG A 35 4.30 -15.02 -0.17
N GLY A 36 4.73 -14.30 0.86
CA GLY A 36 5.07 -12.88 0.80
C GLY A 36 4.45 -12.07 1.93
N ILE A 37 4.11 -10.83 1.62
CA ILE A 37 3.56 -9.87 2.59
C ILE A 37 2.09 -9.62 2.24
N ASP A 38 1.22 -9.77 3.23
CA ASP A 38 -0.22 -9.52 3.11
C ASP A 38 -0.67 -8.39 4.05
N THR A 39 -1.84 -7.85 3.75
CA THR A 39 -2.46 -6.83 4.59
C THR A 39 -2.93 -7.40 5.92
N ASN A 40 -2.93 -6.55 6.96
CA ASN A 40 -3.59 -6.91 8.19
C ASN A 40 -5.13 -6.84 7.99
N PRO A 41 -5.87 -7.96 8.18
CA PRO A 41 -7.32 -7.99 8.01
C PRO A 41 -8.08 -6.98 8.86
N GLU A 42 -7.58 -6.66 10.06
CA GLU A 42 -8.16 -5.64 10.94
C GLU A 42 -8.11 -4.25 10.30
N LYS A 43 -7.00 -3.90 9.63
CA LYS A 43 -6.86 -2.61 8.94
C LYS A 43 -7.75 -2.52 7.71
N VAL A 44 -7.85 -3.62 6.96
CA VAL A 44 -8.78 -3.73 5.82
C VAL A 44 -10.22 -3.62 6.31
N GLY A 45 -10.59 -4.41 7.32
CA GLY A 45 -11.91 -4.38 7.93
C GLY A 45 -12.31 -3.00 8.44
N ALA A 46 -11.39 -2.24 9.03
CA ALA A 46 -11.65 -0.88 9.49
C ALA A 46 -12.16 0.03 8.36
N ILE A 47 -11.69 -0.15 7.12
CA ILE A 47 -12.18 0.61 5.97
C ILE A 47 -13.46 0.00 5.40
N LEU A 48 -13.53 -1.34 5.26
CA LEU A 48 -14.69 -2.02 4.69
C LEU A 48 -15.97 -1.74 5.49
N TRP A 49 -15.88 -1.73 6.82
CA TRP A 49 -17.01 -1.44 7.72
C TRP A 49 -17.22 0.04 8.00
N MET A 50 -16.32 0.91 7.53
CA MET A 50 -16.47 2.36 7.70
C MET A 50 -17.74 2.84 7.00
N LYS A 51 -18.56 3.59 7.74
CA LYS A 51 -19.72 4.30 7.19
C LYS A 51 -19.24 5.48 6.33
N ARG A 52 -20.12 5.96 5.46
CA ARG A 52 -19.88 7.17 4.68
C ARG A 52 -19.45 8.33 5.59
N PRO A 53 -18.32 8.99 5.30
CA PRO A 53 -17.86 10.16 6.04
C PRO A 53 -18.89 11.30 6.03
N VAL A 54 -19.12 11.90 7.18
CA VAL A 54 -20.05 13.02 7.36
C VAL A 54 -19.34 14.31 7.79
N HIS A 55 -18.06 14.21 8.18
CA HIS A 55 -17.19 15.32 8.56
C HIS A 55 -15.81 15.19 7.94
N VAL A 56 -15.07 16.30 7.85
CA VAL A 56 -13.66 16.31 7.37
C VAL A 56 -12.80 15.35 8.20
N HIS A 57 -13.04 15.26 9.50
CA HIS A 57 -12.30 14.34 10.38
C HIS A 57 -12.46 12.86 9.98
N ASP A 58 -13.65 12.47 9.52
CA ASP A 58 -13.89 11.10 9.05
C ASP A 58 -13.09 10.83 7.77
N VAL A 59 -12.99 11.83 6.88
CA VAL A 59 -12.16 11.72 5.66
C VAL A 59 -10.68 11.63 6.02
N GLN A 60 -10.21 12.39 7.00
CA GLN A 60 -8.83 12.31 7.51
C GLN A 60 -8.54 10.91 8.08
N LYS A 61 -9.48 10.35 8.86
CA LYS A 61 -9.37 9.00 9.38
C LYS A 61 -9.30 7.97 8.25
N LEU A 62 -10.20 8.07 7.25
CA LEU A 62 -10.21 7.20 6.08
C LEU A 62 -8.87 7.27 5.31
N THR A 63 -8.41 8.48 4.98
CA THR A 63 -7.15 8.67 4.24
C THR A 63 -5.93 8.21 5.04
N GLY A 64 -5.93 8.38 6.38
CA GLY A 64 -4.92 7.82 7.27
C GLY A 64 -4.89 6.29 7.24
N CYS A 65 -6.05 5.63 7.29
CA CYS A 65 -6.13 4.18 7.12
C CYS A 65 -5.62 3.74 5.75
N LEU A 66 -6.01 4.42 4.65
CA LEU A 66 -5.55 4.13 3.30
C LEU A 66 -4.03 4.30 3.16
N ALA A 67 -3.43 5.30 3.80
CA ALA A 67 -1.99 5.52 3.81
C ALA A 67 -1.23 4.31 4.39
N THR A 68 -1.75 3.66 5.42
CA THR A 68 -1.13 2.44 5.99
C THR A 68 -1.18 1.23 5.06
N LEU A 69 -2.11 1.22 4.09
CA LEU A 69 -2.32 0.16 3.11
C LEU A 69 -1.80 0.54 1.72
N SER A 70 -1.15 1.71 1.57
CA SER A 70 -0.77 2.29 0.28
C SER A 70 0.04 1.35 -0.61
N ARG A 71 0.93 0.54 0.00
CA ARG A 71 1.77 -0.41 -0.75
C ARG A 71 1.01 -1.57 -1.40
N PHE A 72 -0.26 -1.78 -1.03
CA PHE A 72 -1.12 -2.84 -1.56
C PHE A 72 -2.15 -2.32 -2.56
N ILE A 73 -2.29 -1.00 -2.69
CA ILE A 73 -3.33 -0.40 -3.54
C ILE A 73 -2.68 0.23 -4.77
N SER A 74 -2.97 -0.36 -5.91
CA SER A 74 -2.54 0.19 -7.20
C SER A 74 -3.18 1.56 -7.44
N ARG A 75 -2.36 2.55 -7.83
CA ARG A 75 -2.79 3.90 -8.21
C ARG A 75 -3.60 4.62 -7.12
N LEU A 76 -3.26 4.38 -5.84
CA LEU A 76 -3.98 4.96 -4.70
C LEU A 76 -4.08 6.49 -4.78
N GLY A 77 -2.99 7.16 -5.16
CA GLY A 77 -2.97 8.62 -5.28
C GLY A 77 -4.06 9.14 -6.22
N GLU A 78 -4.24 8.49 -7.38
CA GLU A 78 -5.25 8.87 -8.36
C GLU A 78 -6.68 8.61 -7.85
N LYS A 79 -6.91 7.41 -7.32
CA LYS A 79 -8.21 6.98 -6.79
C LYS A 79 -8.67 7.80 -5.58
N ALA A 80 -7.73 8.26 -4.76
CA ALA A 80 -8.02 9.04 -3.56
C ALA A 80 -8.08 10.56 -3.80
N VAL A 81 -7.80 11.07 -5.00
CA VAL A 81 -7.89 12.52 -5.32
C VAL A 81 -9.24 13.14 -4.89
N PRO A 82 -10.42 12.52 -5.17
CA PRO A 82 -11.69 13.09 -4.73
C PRO A 82 -11.78 13.25 -3.21
N LEU A 83 -11.23 12.29 -2.45
CA LEU A 83 -11.19 12.34 -0.98
C LEU A 83 -10.24 13.43 -0.48
N TYR A 84 -9.06 13.57 -1.09
CA TYR A 84 -8.10 14.63 -0.72
C TYR A 84 -8.63 16.03 -1.00
N ARG A 85 -9.48 16.20 -2.02
CA ARG A 85 -10.15 17.49 -2.31
C ARG A 85 -11.08 17.91 -1.17
N LEU A 86 -11.75 16.97 -0.51
CA LEU A 86 -12.64 17.24 0.63
C LEU A 86 -11.91 17.70 1.89
N MET A 87 -10.60 17.46 1.99
CA MET A 87 -9.78 17.91 3.12
C MET A 87 -9.26 19.34 2.97
N LYS A 88 -9.40 19.95 1.79
CA LYS A 88 -9.06 21.37 1.61
C LYS A 88 -10.00 22.22 2.44
N LYS A 89 -9.47 23.29 3.05
CA LYS A 89 -10.27 24.24 3.84
C LYS A 89 -11.43 24.76 3.01
N SER A 90 -12.65 24.47 3.45
CA SER A 90 -13.87 25.08 2.97
C SER A 90 -14.79 25.33 4.17
N ASP A 91 -15.67 26.33 4.08
CA ASP A 91 -16.54 26.71 5.19
C ASP A 91 -17.60 25.67 5.53
N LYS A 92 -17.93 24.79 4.59
CA LYS A 92 -18.90 23.69 4.81
C LYS A 92 -18.42 22.39 4.17
N PHE A 93 -18.35 21.34 4.95
CA PHE A 93 -18.11 19.99 4.46
C PHE A 93 -19.30 19.52 3.60
N LYS A 94 -19.01 19.03 2.38
CA LYS A 94 -19.99 18.42 1.50
C LYS A 94 -19.40 17.17 0.85
N TRP A 95 -20.00 16.03 1.14
CA TRP A 95 -19.64 14.78 0.48
C TRP A 95 -20.15 14.80 -0.98
N THR A 96 -19.27 14.54 -1.94
CA THR A 96 -19.60 14.63 -3.37
C THR A 96 -19.83 13.25 -3.99
N PRO A 97 -20.57 13.16 -5.12
CA PRO A 97 -20.75 11.89 -5.84
C PRO A 97 -19.42 11.25 -6.26
N GLU A 98 -18.41 12.04 -6.64
CA GLU A 98 -17.08 11.57 -7.02
C GLU A 98 -16.35 10.95 -5.82
N ALA A 99 -16.51 11.52 -4.63
CA ALA A 99 -15.96 10.96 -3.41
C ALA A 99 -16.66 9.65 -3.02
N ASP A 100 -17.96 9.56 -3.26
CA ASP A 100 -18.75 8.34 -3.03
C ASP A 100 -18.31 7.20 -3.95
N ALA A 101 -18.14 7.49 -5.24
CA ALA A 101 -17.62 6.54 -6.21
C ALA A 101 -16.19 6.08 -5.86
N ALA A 102 -15.29 7.01 -5.51
CA ALA A 102 -13.93 6.71 -5.08
C ALA A 102 -13.91 5.84 -3.81
N PHE A 103 -14.79 6.12 -2.84
CA PHE A 103 -14.90 5.33 -1.62
C PHE A 103 -15.38 3.91 -1.90
N ALA A 104 -16.38 3.74 -2.76
CA ALA A 104 -16.88 2.43 -3.18
C ALA A 104 -15.81 1.63 -3.94
N GLU A 105 -15.10 2.26 -4.89
CA GLU A 105 -14.01 1.64 -5.64
C GLU A 105 -12.89 1.16 -4.72
N LEU A 106 -12.45 2.00 -3.77
CA LEU A 106 -11.41 1.65 -2.81
C LEU A 106 -11.83 0.47 -1.92
N LYS A 107 -13.08 0.41 -1.47
CA LYS A 107 -13.59 -0.75 -0.74
C LYS A 107 -13.58 -2.03 -1.58
N ALA A 108 -14.00 -1.96 -2.84
CA ALA A 108 -13.98 -3.11 -3.75
C ALA A 108 -12.55 -3.63 -3.97
N LEU A 109 -11.59 -2.74 -4.19
CA LEU A 109 -10.18 -3.10 -4.32
C LEU A 109 -9.60 -3.74 -3.06
N LEU A 110 -9.96 -3.23 -1.88
CA LEU A 110 -9.50 -3.78 -0.61
C LEU A 110 -10.07 -5.18 -0.32
N SER A 111 -11.19 -5.54 -0.93
CA SER A 111 -11.78 -6.88 -0.81
C SER A 111 -11.05 -7.95 -1.63
N THR A 112 -10.25 -7.55 -2.63
CA THR A 112 -9.60 -8.46 -3.59
C THR A 112 -8.08 -8.24 -3.69
N GLN A 113 -7.44 -7.80 -2.60
CA GLN A 113 -6.03 -7.44 -2.61
C GLN A 113 -5.11 -8.61 -2.92
N PRO A 114 -4.11 -8.41 -3.80
CA PRO A 114 -3.08 -9.40 -4.03
C PRO A 114 -2.09 -9.46 -2.85
N VAL A 115 -1.60 -10.64 -2.56
CA VAL A 115 -0.42 -10.82 -1.70
C VAL A 115 0.80 -10.25 -2.44
N LEU A 116 1.57 -9.39 -1.77
CA LEU A 116 2.81 -8.86 -2.32
C LEU A 116 3.90 -9.93 -2.26
N ALA A 117 4.47 -10.25 -3.41
CA ALA A 117 5.50 -11.26 -3.51
C ALA A 117 6.87 -10.75 -3.01
N ALA A 118 7.59 -11.56 -2.25
CA ALA A 118 8.96 -11.24 -1.89
C ALA A 118 9.87 -11.31 -3.12
N PRO A 119 10.86 -10.41 -3.29
CA PRO A 119 11.86 -10.53 -4.34
C PRO A 119 12.63 -11.85 -4.25
N ILE A 120 12.95 -12.42 -5.40
CA ILE A 120 13.85 -13.59 -5.48
C ILE A 120 15.29 -13.08 -5.46
N SER A 121 16.16 -13.74 -4.69
CA SER A 121 17.57 -13.37 -4.63
C SER A 121 18.19 -13.40 -6.04
N LYS A 122 18.81 -12.30 -6.47
CA LYS A 122 19.38 -12.10 -7.81
C LYS A 122 18.39 -12.20 -8.98
N GLY A 123 17.07 -12.23 -8.70
CA GLY A 123 16.04 -12.18 -9.73
C GLY A 123 15.82 -10.77 -10.26
N PRO A 124 15.31 -10.61 -11.49
CA PRO A 124 14.99 -9.29 -12.05
C PRO A 124 13.82 -8.65 -11.32
N LEU A 125 13.93 -7.34 -11.13
CA LEU A 125 12.84 -6.48 -10.67
C LEU A 125 12.37 -5.62 -11.84
N LEU A 126 11.08 -5.69 -12.15
CA LEU A 126 10.47 -4.91 -13.22
C LEU A 126 9.76 -3.70 -12.61
N LEU A 127 10.14 -2.52 -13.04
CA LEU A 127 9.54 -1.26 -12.58
C LEU A 127 8.65 -0.68 -13.68
N TYR A 128 7.35 -0.59 -13.41
CA TYR A 128 6.39 0.08 -14.28
C TYR A 128 6.02 1.44 -13.68
N ILE A 129 6.10 2.48 -14.48
CA ILE A 129 5.85 3.86 -14.06
C ILE A 129 4.75 4.46 -14.93
N VAL A 130 3.76 5.06 -14.30
CA VAL A 130 2.72 5.86 -14.95
C VAL A 130 2.72 7.24 -14.31
N ALA A 131 2.85 8.28 -15.12
CA ALA A 131 2.81 9.66 -14.67
C ALA A 131 1.70 10.42 -15.40
N THR A 132 0.96 11.20 -14.65
CA THR A 132 0.00 12.19 -15.15
C THR A 132 0.40 13.58 -14.65
N GLY A 133 -0.25 14.63 -15.10
CA GLY A 133 0.00 15.97 -14.58
C GLY A 133 -0.26 16.16 -13.08
N GLN A 134 -0.93 15.22 -12.43
CA GLN A 134 -1.33 15.33 -11.01
C GLN A 134 -0.80 14.20 -10.13
N VAL A 135 -0.50 13.04 -10.69
CA VAL A 135 -0.15 11.82 -9.92
C VAL A 135 0.95 11.06 -10.62
N VAL A 136 1.87 10.53 -9.85
CA VAL A 136 2.82 9.48 -10.28
C VAL A 136 2.47 8.20 -9.55
N SER A 137 2.39 7.11 -10.31
CA SER A 137 2.16 5.77 -9.75
C SER A 137 3.17 4.80 -10.31
N THR A 138 3.73 3.98 -9.45
CA THR A 138 4.70 2.95 -9.81
C THR A 138 4.31 1.62 -9.23
N ILE A 139 4.67 0.55 -9.93
CA ILE A 139 4.58 -0.82 -9.44
C ILE A 139 5.91 -1.52 -9.66
N LEU A 140 6.41 -2.15 -8.62
CA LEU A 140 7.52 -3.05 -8.67
C LEU A 140 6.99 -4.47 -8.78
N MET A 141 7.41 -5.21 -9.81
CA MET A 141 7.00 -6.58 -10.08
C MET A 141 8.19 -7.52 -9.98
N VAL A 142 7.92 -8.75 -9.58
CA VAL A 142 8.87 -9.88 -9.65
C VAL A 142 8.32 -10.91 -10.62
N GLU A 143 9.22 -11.56 -11.37
CA GLU A 143 8.85 -12.68 -12.23
C GLU A 143 9.11 -14.00 -11.49
N ARG A 144 8.15 -14.90 -11.55
CA ARG A 144 8.24 -16.22 -10.93
C ARG A 144 7.76 -17.30 -11.90
N GLU A 145 8.41 -18.43 -11.84
CA GLU A 145 7.88 -19.67 -12.40
C GLU A 145 6.80 -20.19 -11.44
N GLU A 146 5.65 -20.54 -11.97
CA GLU A 146 4.54 -21.11 -11.20
C GLU A 146 4.17 -22.46 -11.80
N GLU A 147 3.92 -23.43 -10.94
CA GLU A 147 3.52 -24.77 -11.33
C GLU A 147 2.27 -24.72 -12.24
N GLY A 148 2.31 -25.48 -13.35
CA GLY A 148 1.24 -25.52 -14.34
C GLY A 148 1.25 -24.37 -15.36
N LYS A 149 2.25 -23.46 -15.33
CA LYS A 149 2.38 -22.37 -16.31
C LYS A 149 3.68 -22.51 -17.11
N SER A 150 3.58 -22.39 -18.43
CA SER A 150 4.73 -22.44 -19.35
C SER A 150 5.47 -21.10 -19.48
N TYR A 151 4.97 -20.05 -18.82
CA TYR A 151 5.53 -18.69 -18.84
C TYR A 151 5.74 -18.16 -17.44
N LYS A 152 6.68 -17.23 -17.29
CA LYS A 152 6.91 -16.55 -16.02
C LYS A 152 5.75 -15.63 -15.68
N VAL A 153 5.25 -15.73 -14.45
CA VAL A 153 4.16 -14.90 -13.93
C VAL A 153 4.74 -13.69 -13.22
N GLN A 154 4.23 -12.52 -13.56
CA GLN A 154 4.56 -11.29 -12.87
C GLN A 154 3.68 -11.13 -11.64
N ARG A 155 4.31 -10.97 -10.47
CA ARG A 155 3.64 -10.74 -9.18
C ARG A 155 4.03 -9.38 -8.62
N PRO A 156 3.09 -8.60 -8.10
CA PRO A 156 3.40 -7.33 -7.47
C PRO A 156 4.23 -7.55 -6.21
N ALA A 157 5.32 -6.79 -6.08
CA ALA A 157 6.14 -6.72 -4.88
C ALA A 157 5.85 -5.44 -4.08
N TYR A 158 5.55 -4.34 -4.77
CA TYR A 158 5.32 -3.06 -4.12
C TYR A 158 4.59 -2.08 -5.02
N TYR A 159 3.65 -1.33 -4.45
CA TYR A 159 2.99 -0.19 -5.12
C TYR A 159 3.44 1.12 -4.47
N VAL A 160 3.68 2.13 -5.28
CA VAL A 160 3.87 3.52 -4.84
C VAL A 160 2.93 4.41 -5.65
N SER A 161 2.26 5.33 -4.99
CA SER A 161 1.44 6.32 -5.68
C SER A 161 1.48 7.63 -4.90
N GLU A 162 1.78 8.72 -5.59
CA GLU A 162 1.90 10.05 -5.00
C GLU A 162 1.12 11.08 -5.80
N VAL A 163 0.33 11.89 -5.10
CA VAL A 163 -0.30 13.08 -5.67
C VAL A 163 0.75 14.20 -5.70
N LEU A 164 1.00 14.75 -6.88
CA LEU A 164 2.01 15.75 -7.08
C LEU A 164 1.56 17.12 -6.55
N THR A 165 2.40 17.71 -5.71
CA THR A 165 2.24 19.12 -5.32
C THR A 165 2.50 20.05 -6.52
N PRO A 166 1.98 21.29 -6.53
CA PRO A 166 2.23 22.24 -7.63
C PRO A 166 3.72 22.44 -7.94
N SER A 167 4.58 22.37 -6.93
CA SER A 167 6.04 22.46 -7.10
C SER A 167 6.62 21.25 -7.83
N LYS A 168 6.16 20.03 -7.49
CA LYS A 168 6.58 18.79 -8.15
C LYS A 168 6.04 18.69 -9.57
N GLN A 169 4.81 19.17 -9.82
CA GLN A 169 4.21 19.24 -11.16
C GLN A 169 5.09 20.10 -12.09
N ARG A 170 5.48 21.31 -11.66
CA ARG A 170 6.36 22.20 -12.43
C ARG A 170 7.70 21.54 -12.76
N ARG A 171 8.33 20.84 -11.83
CA ARG A 171 9.60 20.13 -12.08
C ARG A 171 9.46 19.00 -13.08
N LEU A 172 8.34 18.27 -13.07
CA LEU A 172 8.10 17.20 -14.02
C LEU A 172 8.01 17.73 -15.46
N PHE A 173 7.36 18.88 -15.66
CA PHE A 173 7.24 19.51 -16.98
C PHE A 173 8.56 20.18 -17.45
N MET A 174 9.39 20.70 -16.52
CA MET A 174 10.65 21.34 -16.88
C MET A 174 11.80 20.34 -17.13
N GLY A 175 11.67 19.09 -16.73
CA GLY A 175 12.65 18.03 -16.97
C GLY A 175 12.52 17.33 -18.33
N PHE A 176 11.54 17.72 -19.17
CA PHE A 176 11.31 17.19 -20.51
C PHE A 176 11.57 18.22 -21.64
N THR A 177 12.13 19.36 -21.30
CA THR A 177 12.69 20.35 -22.23
C THR A 177 14.21 20.37 -22.12
#